data_62f2ccb35cf5669e346dcec48f098723
#
_entry.id   62f2ccb35cf5669e346dcec48f098723
#
_cell.length_a   1.000
_cell.length_b   1.000
_cell.length_c   1.000
_cell.angle_alpha   90.00
_cell.angle_beta   90.00
_cell.angle_gamma   90.00
#
_symmetry.space_group_name_H-M   'P 1'
#
loop_
_entity.id
_entity.type
_entity.pdbx_description
1 polymer ?
#
loop_
_entity_poly.entity_id
_entity_poly.type
_entity_poly.pdbx_seq_one_letter_code
_entity_poly.pdbx_strand_id
1 'polypeptide(L)'
;GMDMAFRAGVGLRDMEFTSHHPLAIKGTNLFLPTGLLLDGAKLHEASGAPIETADRSMVEINQAVSAAVQPVLDARQLGESAAWWGSLIRLVKQRTGIDMNRQTVPLEPTVVHTVGGLPVDGHGRCVIGTWARWFTGLYAAGDASCTGLHGAAPLSGNRLLDNLTSGAAAGKHAGEWIANRKFSTPGRLETAVEDAEADVSAMMEAGDATHVVRCGTVLANLSAALASCSSLTADTMTNLLTKLEQLSITAESLHLDQRSLIANTNLLEILRAQAAVRMMMASVQSGLARQESRGVFQREDFPETNQDYLHHITVAQDGTTGTLAVKKGAGGHWVLPPQ
;
A
#
# COMPACT_ATOMS: atom_id res chain seq x y z
N GLY A 1 -6.67 -0.13 -10.02
CA GLY A 1 -5.77 0.46 -11.04
C GLY A 1 -4.42 -0.21 -11.07
N MET A 2 -3.74 -0.33 -9.92
CA MET A 2 -2.42 -0.99 -9.83
C MET A 2 -2.48 -2.44 -10.35
N ASP A 3 -3.44 -3.24 -9.89
CA ASP A 3 -3.66 -4.61 -10.36
C ASP A 3 -3.97 -4.69 -11.86
N MET A 4 -4.77 -3.77 -12.38
CA MET A 4 -5.07 -3.73 -13.84
C MET A 4 -3.79 -3.54 -14.67
N ALA A 5 -2.94 -2.61 -14.27
CA ALA A 5 -1.66 -2.36 -14.94
C ALA A 5 -0.70 -3.55 -14.80
N PHE A 6 -0.67 -4.18 -13.62
CA PHE A 6 0.13 -5.37 -13.34
C PHE A 6 -0.30 -6.54 -14.24
N ARG A 7 -1.59 -6.80 -14.37
CA ARG A 7 -2.15 -7.81 -15.30
C ARG A 7 -1.87 -7.48 -16.77
N ALA A 8 -1.73 -6.19 -17.10
CA ALA A 8 -1.33 -5.77 -18.45
C ALA A 8 0.19 -5.88 -18.71
N GLY A 9 0.96 -6.39 -17.75
CA GLY A 9 2.41 -6.62 -17.89
C GLY A 9 3.31 -5.48 -17.42
N VAL A 10 2.75 -4.49 -16.70
CA VAL A 10 3.59 -3.50 -16.01
C VAL A 10 4.04 -4.10 -14.67
N GLY A 11 5.33 -4.36 -14.52
CA GLY A 11 5.90 -4.84 -13.26
C GLY A 11 5.69 -3.84 -12.12
N LEU A 12 5.63 -4.33 -10.89
CA LEU A 12 5.57 -3.49 -9.68
C LEU A 12 6.96 -3.27 -9.11
N ARG A 13 7.15 -2.20 -8.35
CA ARG A 13 8.43 -1.85 -7.76
C ARG A 13 8.28 -1.53 -6.27
N ASP A 14 9.27 -1.97 -5.46
CA ASP A 14 9.42 -1.65 -4.04
C ASP A 14 8.19 -1.99 -3.20
N MET A 15 7.49 -3.07 -3.55
CA MET A 15 6.24 -3.49 -2.90
C MET A 15 6.42 -3.95 -1.45
N GLU A 16 7.64 -4.26 -1.03
CA GLU A 16 7.99 -4.62 0.36
C GLU A 16 7.89 -3.44 1.32
N PHE A 17 8.05 -2.20 0.84
CA PHE A 17 7.99 -1.03 1.70
C PHE A 17 6.56 -0.63 2.00
N THR A 18 6.03 -1.18 3.09
CA THR A 18 4.69 -0.88 3.59
C THR A 18 4.77 0.02 4.81
N SER A 19 4.18 1.21 4.70
CA SER A 19 4.18 2.20 5.77
C SER A 19 3.05 1.94 6.76
N HIS A 20 3.39 1.94 8.05
CA HIS A 20 2.45 1.85 9.15
C HIS A 20 2.27 3.20 9.82
N HIS A 21 1.08 3.47 10.35
CA HIS A 21 0.80 4.64 11.16
C HIS A 21 0.80 4.24 12.64
N PRO A 22 1.69 4.81 13.48
CA PRO A 22 1.79 4.42 14.89
C PRO A 22 0.58 4.84 15.72
N LEU A 23 -0.12 5.89 15.33
CA LEU A 23 -1.23 6.49 16.08
C LEU A 23 -2.60 6.11 15.49
N ALA A 24 -2.77 4.90 15.00
CA ALA A 24 -4.08 4.38 14.63
C ALA A 24 -4.85 3.98 15.90
N ILE A 25 -6.13 4.36 15.98
CA ILE A 25 -6.98 4.02 17.13
C ILE A 25 -7.41 2.57 17.02
N LYS A 26 -7.10 1.77 18.03
CA LYS A 26 -7.40 0.35 18.08
C LYS A 26 -8.85 0.02 17.75
N GLY A 27 -9.04 -0.95 16.87
CA GLY A 27 -10.36 -1.42 16.45
C GLY A 27 -11.14 -0.45 15.56
N THR A 28 -10.48 0.56 14.99
CA THR A 28 -11.09 1.55 14.09
C THR A 28 -10.22 1.76 12.84
N ASN A 29 -10.74 2.55 11.90
CA ASN A 29 -9.98 3.07 10.76
C ASN A 29 -9.60 4.56 10.94
N LEU A 30 -9.54 5.04 12.18
CA LEU A 30 -9.17 6.41 12.49
C LEU A 30 -7.69 6.51 12.82
N PHE A 31 -7.03 7.49 12.21
CA PHE A 31 -5.63 7.82 12.44
C PHE A 31 -5.52 9.18 13.11
N LEU A 32 -4.73 9.25 14.19
CA LEU A 32 -4.45 10.50 14.87
C LEU A 32 -3.24 11.18 14.24
N PRO A 33 -3.29 12.49 13.98
CA PRO A 33 -2.15 13.22 13.43
C PRO A 33 -0.93 13.15 14.36
N THR A 34 0.23 12.92 13.79
CA THR A 34 1.51 12.88 14.54
C THR A 34 1.89 14.21 15.14
N GLY A 35 1.32 15.32 14.63
CA GLY A 35 1.45 16.64 15.22
C GLY A 35 0.97 16.74 16.68
N LEU A 36 0.08 15.86 17.13
CA LEU A 36 -0.31 15.76 18.53
C LEU A 36 0.88 15.54 19.47
N LEU A 37 1.90 14.76 19.04
CA LEU A 37 3.11 14.51 19.81
C LEU A 37 3.96 15.77 19.95
N LEU A 38 4.00 16.62 18.92
CA LEU A 38 4.69 17.90 18.95
C LEU A 38 4.00 18.90 19.87
N ASP A 39 2.66 18.79 19.98
CA ASP A 39 1.83 19.67 20.82
C ASP A 39 1.69 19.14 22.26
N GLY A 40 2.46 18.13 22.66
CA GLY A 40 2.59 17.67 24.03
C GLY A 40 1.81 16.41 24.39
N ALA A 41 1.15 15.75 23.44
CA ALA A 41 0.63 14.42 23.70
C ALA A 41 1.77 13.42 23.91
N LYS A 42 1.56 12.43 24.78
CA LYS A 42 2.58 11.45 25.16
C LYS A 42 2.14 10.03 24.80
N LEU A 43 3.13 9.21 24.49
CA LEU A 43 2.94 7.78 24.28
C LEU A 43 3.41 7.00 25.51
N HIS A 44 2.63 6.03 25.93
CA HIS A 44 3.00 5.10 27.00
C HIS A 44 2.23 3.78 26.87
N GLU A 45 2.67 2.78 27.57
CA GLU A 45 1.90 1.54 27.73
C GLU A 45 0.72 1.77 28.69
N ALA A 46 -0.27 0.90 28.67
CA ALA A 46 -1.37 0.94 29.65
C ALA A 46 -0.89 0.81 31.10
N SER A 47 0.26 0.20 31.32
CA SER A 47 0.98 0.13 32.60
C SER A 47 1.48 1.48 33.10
N GLY A 48 1.60 2.49 32.22
CA GLY A 48 2.18 3.78 32.48
C GLY A 48 3.66 3.89 32.08
N ALA A 49 4.29 2.84 31.57
CA ALA A 49 5.67 2.88 31.08
C ALA A 49 5.77 3.81 29.85
N PRO A 50 6.67 4.80 29.84
CA PRO A 50 6.76 5.75 28.74
C PRO A 50 7.32 5.12 27.47
N ILE A 51 6.80 5.54 26.32
CA ILE A 51 7.35 5.25 25.00
C ILE A 51 8.01 6.54 24.51
N GLU A 52 9.34 6.54 24.47
CA GLU A 52 10.11 7.72 24.09
C GLU A 52 9.89 8.09 22.62
N THR A 53 9.66 9.37 22.36
CA THR A 53 9.42 9.90 21.00
C THR A 53 10.41 11.02 20.62
N ALA A 54 11.12 11.59 21.59
CA ALA A 54 12.07 12.65 21.33
C ALA A 54 13.22 12.16 20.45
N ASP A 55 13.59 12.98 19.47
CA ASP A 55 14.68 12.71 18.52
C ASP A 55 14.56 11.41 17.72
N ARG A 56 13.38 10.78 17.70
CA ARG A 56 13.11 9.56 16.93
C ARG A 56 12.40 9.86 15.62
N SER A 57 12.80 9.15 14.58
CA SER A 57 12.08 9.10 13.31
C SER A 57 10.70 8.46 13.49
N MET A 58 9.78 8.70 12.55
CA MET A 58 8.46 8.05 12.56
C MET A 58 8.54 6.52 12.44
N VAL A 59 9.58 6.00 11.80
CA VAL A 59 9.85 4.56 11.71
C VAL A 59 10.17 4.00 13.11
N GLU A 60 11.08 4.64 13.85
CA GLU A 60 11.46 4.24 15.20
C GLU A 60 10.29 4.39 16.20
N ILE A 61 9.48 5.43 16.05
CA ILE A 61 8.26 5.59 16.86
C ILE A 61 7.28 4.45 16.57
N ASN A 62 7.07 4.12 15.28
CA ASN A 62 6.20 3.02 14.91
C ASN A 62 6.69 1.67 15.46
N GLN A 63 8.00 1.40 15.40
CA GLN A 63 8.61 0.21 15.98
C GLN A 63 8.39 0.15 17.49
N ALA A 64 8.63 1.26 18.19
CA ALA A 64 8.44 1.34 19.64
C ALA A 64 6.98 1.13 20.05
N VAL A 65 6.03 1.71 19.32
CA VAL A 65 4.58 1.52 19.57
C VAL A 65 4.15 0.08 19.24
N SER A 66 4.70 -0.52 18.18
CA SER A 66 4.39 -1.90 17.81
C SER A 66 4.93 -2.92 18.81
N ALA A 67 6.07 -2.64 19.44
CA ALA A 67 6.69 -3.51 20.45
C ALA A 67 6.05 -3.34 21.85
N ALA A 68 5.35 -2.23 22.09
CA ALA A 68 4.79 -1.90 23.39
C ALA A 68 3.56 -2.74 23.74
N VAL A 69 3.37 -3.02 25.03
CA VAL A 69 2.21 -3.75 25.52
C VAL A 69 1.04 -2.79 25.73
N GLN A 70 -0.01 -2.97 24.92
CA GLN A 70 -1.21 -2.11 24.95
C GLN A 70 -0.86 -0.61 24.90
N PRO A 71 -0.26 -0.14 23.80
CA PRO A 71 0.16 1.25 23.65
C PRO A 71 -1.04 2.19 23.68
N VAL A 72 -0.89 3.34 24.29
CA VAL A 72 -1.90 4.38 24.39
C VAL A 72 -1.31 5.77 24.12
N LEU A 73 -2.15 6.65 23.54
CA LEU A 73 -1.87 8.07 23.46
C LEU A 73 -2.55 8.81 24.62
N ASP A 74 -1.79 9.59 25.35
CA ASP A 74 -2.29 10.52 26.37
C ASP A 74 -2.28 11.96 25.84
N ALA A 75 -3.44 12.48 25.52
CA ALA A 75 -3.65 13.83 25.02
C ALA A 75 -4.25 14.77 26.09
N ARG A 76 -4.36 14.33 27.35
CA ARG A 76 -5.00 15.10 28.44
C ARG A 76 -4.23 16.36 28.82
N GLN A 77 -2.95 16.46 28.45
CA GLN A 77 -2.06 17.56 28.81
C GLN A 77 -1.74 18.49 27.62
N LEU A 78 -2.56 18.52 26.57
CA LEU A 78 -2.37 19.40 25.42
C LEU A 78 -2.45 20.90 25.76
N GLY A 79 -3.04 21.28 26.90
CA GLY A 79 -3.13 22.67 27.31
C GLY A 79 -3.88 23.52 26.29
N GLU A 80 -3.29 24.67 25.91
CA GLU A 80 -3.86 25.59 24.92
C GLU A 80 -3.96 24.97 23.52
N SER A 81 -3.07 24.04 23.16
CA SER A 81 -3.10 23.33 21.89
C SER A 81 -4.36 22.49 21.70
N ALA A 82 -5.06 22.13 22.79
CA ALA A 82 -6.34 21.39 22.70
C ALA A 82 -7.41 22.15 21.89
N ALA A 83 -7.37 23.48 21.87
CA ALA A 83 -8.30 24.31 21.08
C ALA A 83 -8.11 24.06 19.57
N TRP A 84 -6.87 23.95 19.09
CA TRP A 84 -6.54 23.61 17.71
C TRP A 84 -7.10 22.23 17.32
N TRP A 85 -6.99 21.26 18.21
CA TRP A 85 -7.43 19.87 18.00
C TRP A 85 -8.91 19.65 18.30
N GLY A 86 -9.70 20.67 18.60
CA GLY A 86 -11.09 20.56 19.05
C GLY A 86 -12.00 19.78 18.09
N SER A 87 -11.80 19.90 16.77
CA SER A 87 -12.57 19.14 15.77
C SER A 87 -12.18 17.66 15.78
N LEU A 88 -10.89 17.34 15.92
CA LEU A 88 -10.41 15.99 16.02
C LEU A 88 -10.92 15.31 17.31
N ILE A 89 -10.83 15.99 18.45
CA ILE A 89 -11.29 15.49 19.75
C ILE A 89 -12.80 15.15 19.68
N ARG A 90 -13.61 16.02 19.05
CA ARG A 90 -15.04 15.72 18.82
C ARG A 90 -15.26 14.52 17.91
N LEU A 91 -14.50 14.43 16.82
CA LEU A 91 -14.60 13.30 15.87
C LEU A 91 -14.29 11.98 16.57
N VAL A 92 -13.19 11.91 17.32
CA VAL A 92 -12.79 10.71 18.08
C VAL A 92 -13.91 10.34 19.05
N LYS A 93 -14.42 11.30 19.82
CA LYS A 93 -15.50 11.06 20.77
C LYS A 93 -16.79 10.54 20.10
N GLN A 94 -17.16 11.09 18.95
CA GLN A 94 -18.34 10.65 18.20
C GLN A 94 -18.19 9.23 17.63
N ARG A 95 -16.98 8.86 17.19
CA ARG A 95 -16.73 7.58 16.52
C ARG A 95 -16.39 6.45 17.48
N THR A 96 -15.76 6.74 18.61
CA THR A 96 -15.22 5.73 19.55
C THR A 96 -15.82 5.82 20.95
N GLY A 97 -16.50 6.92 21.30
CA GLY A 97 -16.92 7.22 22.66
C GLY A 97 -15.81 7.76 23.58
N ILE A 98 -14.56 7.78 23.12
CA ILE A 98 -13.40 8.20 23.93
C ILE A 98 -13.28 9.71 23.95
N ASP A 99 -13.28 10.29 25.14
CA ASP A 99 -13.01 11.73 25.34
C ASP A 99 -11.50 11.93 25.60
N MET A 100 -10.75 12.36 24.58
CA MET A 100 -9.30 12.54 24.64
C MET A 100 -8.85 13.53 25.73
N ASN A 101 -9.73 14.43 26.19
CA ASN A 101 -9.41 15.33 27.29
C ASN A 101 -9.47 14.64 28.67
N ARG A 102 -10.04 13.46 28.76
CA ARG A 102 -10.27 12.75 30.02
C ARG A 102 -9.67 11.34 30.06
N GLN A 103 -9.50 10.75 28.90
CA GLN A 103 -9.11 9.34 28.74
C GLN A 103 -7.95 9.21 27.78
N THR A 104 -7.12 8.21 28.00
CA THR A 104 -6.12 7.79 27.01
C THR A 104 -6.78 7.08 25.84
N VAL A 105 -6.15 7.14 24.66
CA VAL A 105 -6.63 6.51 23.44
C VAL A 105 -5.82 5.25 23.18
N PRO A 106 -6.42 4.05 23.14
CA PRO A 106 -5.71 2.83 22.82
C PRO A 106 -5.28 2.83 21.35
N LEU A 107 -4.03 2.44 21.10
CA LEU A 107 -3.43 2.44 19.78
C LEU A 107 -3.20 1.02 19.27
N GLU A 108 -3.19 0.90 17.94
CA GLU A 108 -2.80 -0.30 17.22
C GLU A 108 -2.18 0.11 15.89
N PRO A 109 -0.83 0.05 15.76
CA PRO A 109 -0.17 0.40 14.51
C PRO A 109 -0.79 -0.33 13.32
N THR A 110 -1.14 0.43 12.30
CA THR A 110 -1.91 -0.09 11.17
C THR A 110 -1.29 0.36 9.86
N VAL A 111 -1.33 -0.52 8.86
CA VAL A 111 -0.89 -0.23 7.49
C VAL A 111 -1.67 0.96 6.92
N VAL A 112 -0.96 1.92 6.35
CA VAL A 112 -1.57 3.11 5.71
C VAL A 112 -1.45 3.07 4.21
N HIS A 113 -0.29 2.71 3.69
CA HIS A 113 -0.05 2.59 2.25
C HIS A 113 1.22 1.81 1.96
N THR A 114 1.32 1.29 0.75
CA THR A 114 2.57 0.76 0.21
C THR A 114 3.31 1.90 -0.48
N VAL A 115 4.60 2.06 -0.16
CA VAL A 115 5.49 3.06 -0.81
C VAL A 115 5.80 2.65 -2.24
N GLY A 116 5.81 1.34 -2.49
CA GLY A 116 5.92 0.74 -3.81
C GLY A 116 4.67 0.95 -4.67
N GLY A 117 4.74 0.49 -5.90
CA GLY A 117 3.65 0.59 -6.86
C GLY A 117 4.11 0.51 -8.30
N LEU A 118 3.34 1.11 -9.21
CA LEU A 118 3.66 1.19 -10.62
C LEU A 118 4.89 2.09 -10.82
N PRO A 119 5.97 1.59 -11.43
CA PRO A 119 7.15 2.40 -11.68
C PRO A 119 6.82 3.51 -12.69
N VAL A 120 7.13 4.73 -12.33
CA VAL A 120 6.88 5.91 -13.17
C VAL A 120 8.13 6.77 -13.33
N ASP A 121 8.18 7.54 -14.41
CA ASP A 121 9.15 8.60 -14.61
C ASP A 121 8.66 9.95 -14.03
N GLY A 122 9.44 11.01 -14.21
CA GLY A 122 9.11 12.37 -13.72
C GLY A 122 7.84 13.00 -14.32
N HIS A 123 7.27 12.39 -15.36
CA HIS A 123 6.02 12.79 -15.98
C HIS A 123 4.83 11.88 -15.60
N GLY A 124 5.03 10.95 -14.68
CA GLY A 124 4.02 9.99 -14.29
C GLY A 124 3.74 8.89 -15.32
N ARG A 125 4.57 8.74 -16.37
CA ARG A 125 4.41 7.69 -17.38
C ARG A 125 4.85 6.36 -16.79
N CYS A 126 3.99 5.33 -16.86
CA CYS A 126 4.35 3.98 -16.43
C CYS A 126 5.45 3.41 -17.32
N VAL A 127 6.54 2.94 -16.71
CA VAL A 127 7.69 2.40 -17.42
C VAL A 127 7.78 0.89 -17.24
N ILE A 128 8.26 0.19 -18.26
CA ILE A 128 8.43 -1.26 -18.31
C ILE A 128 9.87 -1.63 -18.57
N GLY A 129 10.27 -2.79 -18.02
CA GLY A 129 11.64 -3.30 -18.12
C GLY A 129 12.64 -2.42 -17.39
N THR A 130 13.80 -2.22 -18.01
CA THR A 130 14.90 -1.41 -17.45
C THR A 130 14.71 0.09 -17.71
N TRP A 131 13.47 0.62 -17.66
CA TRP A 131 13.12 2.04 -17.80
C TRP A 131 13.26 2.63 -19.22
N ALA A 132 13.70 1.85 -20.17
CA ALA A 132 13.89 2.35 -21.54
C ALA A 132 12.58 2.49 -22.33
N ARG A 133 11.47 1.94 -21.81
CA ARG A 133 10.20 1.85 -22.53
C ARG A 133 9.06 2.33 -21.67
N TRP A 134 8.27 3.27 -22.20
CA TRP A 134 7.01 3.68 -21.63
C TRP A 134 5.88 2.74 -22.07
N PHE A 135 5.02 2.33 -21.15
CA PHE A 135 3.75 1.71 -21.49
C PHE A 135 2.82 2.78 -22.05
N THR A 136 2.80 2.91 -23.37
CA THR A 136 2.26 4.07 -24.09
C THR A 136 0.80 4.35 -23.72
N GLY A 137 0.54 5.55 -23.21
CA GLY A 137 -0.81 5.99 -22.82
C GLY A 137 -1.19 5.69 -21.37
N LEU A 138 -0.37 4.93 -20.63
CA LEU A 138 -0.62 4.64 -19.23
C LEU A 138 0.19 5.58 -18.31
N TYR A 139 -0.52 6.21 -17.39
CA TYR A 139 0.04 7.08 -16.36
C TYR A 139 -0.36 6.58 -14.97
N ALA A 140 0.48 6.81 -14.00
CA ALA A 140 0.18 6.63 -12.59
C ALA A 140 0.74 7.79 -11.77
N ALA A 141 0.04 8.14 -10.70
CA ALA A 141 0.44 9.20 -9.79
C ALA A 141 -0.03 8.89 -8.36
N GLY A 142 0.58 9.52 -7.39
CA GLY A 142 0.24 9.34 -5.99
C GLY A 142 0.46 7.90 -5.51
N ASP A 143 -0.40 7.43 -4.62
CA ASP A 143 -0.28 6.12 -3.95
C ASP A 143 -0.28 4.90 -4.90
N ALA A 144 -0.69 5.06 -6.15
CA ALA A 144 -0.63 3.99 -7.14
C ALA A 144 0.74 3.89 -7.83
N SER A 145 1.56 4.94 -7.72
CA SER A 145 2.84 5.06 -8.40
C SER A 145 4.02 4.84 -7.46
N CYS A 146 5.11 4.34 -8.00
CA CYS A 146 6.41 4.31 -7.34
C CYS A 146 7.38 5.20 -8.10
N THR A 147 7.53 6.44 -7.64
CA THR A 147 8.52 7.40 -8.15
C THR A 147 9.92 7.09 -7.61
N GLY A 148 10.00 6.39 -6.48
CA GLY A 148 11.21 6.18 -5.70
C GLY A 148 11.60 7.38 -4.81
N LEU A 149 10.81 8.48 -4.84
CA LEU A 149 11.08 9.71 -4.09
C LEU A 149 11.17 9.46 -2.57
N HIS A 150 10.33 8.60 -2.06
CA HIS A 150 10.25 8.31 -0.61
C HIS A 150 11.29 7.31 -0.14
N GLY A 151 11.92 6.56 -1.05
CA GLY A 151 12.83 5.47 -0.69
C GLY A 151 12.15 4.47 0.25
N ALA A 152 12.91 3.99 1.23
CA ALA A 152 12.41 3.03 2.23
C ALA A 152 11.80 3.69 3.49
N ALA A 153 11.85 5.02 3.62
CA ALA A 153 11.43 5.74 4.83
C ALA A 153 10.65 7.02 4.47
N PRO A 154 9.37 6.91 4.12
CA PRO A 154 8.56 8.05 3.76
C PRO A 154 8.42 9.04 4.94
N LEU A 155 8.63 10.32 4.66
CA LEU A 155 8.45 11.38 5.66
C LEU A 155 6.97 11.67 5.87
N SER A 156 6.60 11.89 7.13
CA SER A 156 5.24 12.28 7.51
C SER A 156 4.82 13.56 6.76
N GLY A 157 3.60 13.55 6.20
CA GLY A 157 3.04 14.67 5.44
C GLY A 157 3.42 14.71 3.95
N ASN A 158 4.54 14.13 3.54
CA ASN A 158 4.99 14.18 2.14
C ASN A 158 4.08 13.41 1.16
N ARG A 159 3.34 12.42 1.65
CA ARG A 159 2.41 11.65 0.80
C ARG A 159 1.39 12.53 0.10
N LEU A 160 0.75 13.47 0.82
CA LEU A 160 -0.22 14.38 0.20
C LEU A 160 0.44 15.30 -0.82
N LEU A 161 1.63 15.81 -0.51
CA LEU A 161 2.39 16.67 -1.41
C LEU A 161 2.79 15.91 -2.69
N ASP A 162 3.26 14.66 -2.54
CA ASP A 162 3.59 13.79 -3.69
C ASP A 162 2.34 13.51 -4.54
N ASN A 163 1.21 13.18 -3.93
CA ASN A 163 -0.04 12.94 -4.66
C ASN A 163 -0.46 14.16 -5.50
N LEU A 164 -0.29 15.37 -4.96
CA LEU A 164 -0.62 16.61 -5.67
C LEU A 164 0.37 16.93 -6.79
N THR A 165 1.67 16.81 -6.52
CA THR A 165 2.72 17.18 -7.48
C THR A 165 2.85 16.17 -8.61
N SER A 166 2.85 14.87 -8.28
CA SER A 166 2.90 13.79 -9.28
C SER A 166 1.63 13.76 -10.12
N GLY A 167 0.45 13.99 -9.50
CA GLY A 167 -0.82 14.10 -10.23
C GLY A 167 -0.83 15.27 -11.21
N ALA A 168 -0.33 16.44 -10.79
CA ALA A 168 -0.22 17.62 -11.67
C ALA A 168 0.75 17.37 -12.83
N ALA A 169 1.91 16.76 -12.57
CA ALA A 169 2.89 16.43 -13.60
C ALA A 169 2.35 15.43 -14.63
N ALA A 170 1.72 14.35 -14.15
CA ALA A 170 1.10 13.33 -14.98
C ALA A 170 -0.03 13.91 -15.85
N GLY A 171 -0.94 14.69 -15.23
CA GLY A 171 -2.06 15.33 -15.93
C GLY A 171 -1.61 16.31 -16.99
N LYS A 172 -0.59 17.15 -16.71
CA LYS A 172 -0.01 18.08 -17.68
C LYS A 172 0.55 17.32 -18.89
N HIS A 173 1.43 16.36 -18.66
CA HIS A 173 2.04 15.59 -19.75
C HIS A 173 1.00 14.77 -20.53
N ALA A 174 0.03 14.18 -19.88
CA ALA A 174 -1.05 13.44 -20.54
C ALA A 174 -1.88 14.34 -21.45
N GLY A 175 -2.22 15.56 -21.01
CA GLY A 175 -2.93 16.56 -21.80
C GLY A 175 -2.13 17.00 -23.04
N GLU A 176 -0.85 17.28 -22.88
CA GLU A 176 0.06 17.65 -24.00
C GLU A 176 0.21 16.48 -24.99
N TRP A 177 0.32 15.26 -24.48
CA TRP A 177 0.49 14.07 -25.31
C TRP A 177 -0.76 13.75 -26.13
N ILE A 178 -1.96 13.81 -25.54
CA ILE A 178 -3.21 13.45 -26.21
C ILE A 178 -3.63 14.50 -27.25
N ALA A 179 -3.27 15.78 -27.05
CA ALA A 179 -3.61 16.87 -27.97
C ALA A 179 -3.16 16.62 -29.42
N ASN A 180 -2.11 15.81 -29.61
CA ASN A 180 -1.52 15.51 -30.91
C ASN A 180 -1.73 14.04 -31.33
N ARG A 181 -2.68 13.32 -30.71
CA ARG A 181 -2.92 11.90 -30.96
C ARG A 181 -4.32 11.64 -31.50
N LYS A 182 -4.41 10.62 -32.32
CA LYS A 182 -5.70 10.06 -32.77
C LYS A 182 -6.10 8.93 -31.81
N PHE A 183 -7.39 8.72 -31.68
CA PHE A 183 -7.92 7.54 -30.98
C PHE A 183 -7.38 6.25 -31.59
N SER A 184 -7.31 5.21 -30.77
CA SER A 184 -6.96 3.86 -31.22
C SER A 184 -7.90 3.40 -32.33
N THR A 185 -7.42 2.50 -33.19
CA THR A 185 -8.29 1.88 -34.23
C THR A 185 -9.41 1.09 -33.55
N PRO A 186 -10.66 1.22 -34.04
CA PRO A 186 -11.83 0.57 -33.43
C PRO A 186 -11.65 -0.94 -33.17
N GLY A 187 -11.10 -1.69 -34.12
CA GLY A 187 -10.99 -3.15 -33.99
C GLY A 187 -10.15 -3.64 -32.79
N ARG A 188 -9.15 -2.88 -32.31
CA ARG A 188 -8.42 -3.25 -31.10
C ARG A 188 -9.22 -3.01 -29.82
N LEU A 189 -10.10 -2.00 -29.85
CA LEU A 189 -11.00 -1.73 -28.73
C LEU A 189 -12.11 -2.79 -28.68
N GLU A 190 -12.64 -3.20 -29.82
CA GLU A 190 -13.66 -4.24 -29.93
C GLU A 190 -13.17 -5.56 -29.33
N THR A 191 -11.97 -6.03 -29.71
CA THR A 191 -11.38 -7.24 -29.11
C THR A 191 -11.20 -7.11 -27.59
N ALA A 192 -10.71 -5.97 -27.10
CA ALA A 192 -10.52 -5.76 -25.65
C ALA A 192 -11.86 -5.73 -24.89
N VAL A 193 -12.93 -5.23 -25.51
CA VAL A 193 -14.29 -5.25 -24.95
C VAL A 193 -14.83 -6.68 -24.93
N GLU A 194 -14.68 -7.43 -26.03
CA GLU A 194 -15.09 -8.83 -26.13
C GLU A 194 -14.41 -9.70 -25.06
N ASP A 195 -13.09 -9.53 -24.86
CA ASP A 195 -12.34 -10.22 -23.81
C ASP A 195 -12.87 -9.87 -22.40
N ALA A 196 -13.14 -8.59 -22.14
CA ALA A 196 -13.66 -8.14 -20.84
C ALA A 196 -15.11 -8.64 -20.60
N GLU A 197 -15.93 -8.66 -21.64
CA GLU A 197 -17.30 -9.22 -21.58
C GLU A 197 -17.27 -10.74 -21.34
N ALA A 198 -16.33 -11.47 -21.94
CA ALA A 198 -16.13 -12.89 -21.71
C ALA A 198 -15.72 -13.17 -20.25
N ASP A 199 -14.78 -12.39 -19.69
CA ASP A 199 -14.37 -12.50 -18.28
C ASP A 199 -15.56 -12.28 -17.33
N VAL A 200 -16.38 -11.25 -17.57
CA VAL A 200 -17.56 -10.96 -16.75
C VAL A 200 -18.63 -12.04 -16.92
N SER A 201 -18.85 -12.52 -18.14
CA SER A 201 -19.81 -13.61 -18.42
C SER A 201 -19.39 -14.90 -17.71
N ALA A 202 -18.10 -15.23 -17.71
CA ALA A 202 -17.58 -16.38 -16.98
C ALA A 202 -17.87 -16.28 -15.47
N MET A 203 -17.71 -15.08 -14.87
CA MET A 203 -18.07 -14.86 -13.46
C MET A 203 -19.58 -15.01 -13.19
N MET A 204 -20.44 -14.77 -14.18
CA MET A 204 -21.89 -14.94 -14.06
C MET A 204 -22.35 -16.38 -14.30
N GLU A 205 -21.63 -17.13 -15.12
CA GLU A 205 -21.98 -18.49 -15.52
C GLU A 205 -21.37 -19.57 -14.62
N ALA A 206 -20.37 -19.24 -13.84
CA ALA A 206 -19.69 -20.15 -12.90
C ALA A 206 -20.64 -20.56 -11.77
N GLY A 207 -21.58 -21.43 -12.07
CA GLY A 207 -22.65 -21.73 -11.15
C GLY A 207 -23.13 -23.13 -11.05
N ASP A 208 -22.37 -24.08 -10.54
CA ASP A 208 -23.01 -25.14 -9.77
C ASP A 208 -22.94 -24.75 -8.27
N ALA A 209 -24.08 -24.24 -7.79
CA ALA A 209 -24.20 -23.39 -6.58
C ALA A 209 -24.01 -24.14 -5.26
N THR A 210 -23.27 -25.22 -5.21
CA THR A 210 -23.01 -25.97 -3.99
C THR A 210 -21.98 -25.31 -3.08
N HIS A 211 -21.11 -24.42 -3.59
CA HIS A 211 -20.05 -23.77 -2.79
C HIS A 211 -19.82 -22.33 -3.24
N VAL A 212 -20.75 -21.43 -2.90
CA VAL A 212 -20.57 -19.99 -3.10
C VAL A 212 -19.50 -19.46 -2.15
N VAL A 213 -18.27 -19.32 -2.65
CA VAL A 213 -17.26 -18.56 -1.92
C VAL A 213 -17.61 -17.08 -2.07
N ARG A 214 -17.82 -16.39 -0.94
CA ARG A 214 -18.13 -14.95 -0.93
C ARG A 214 -16.85 -14.12 -0.81
N CYS A 215 -16.84 -12.95 -1.41
CA CYS A 215 -15.73 -11.99 -1.26
C CYS A 215 -15.33 -11.76 0.20
N GLY A 216 -16.32 -11.65 1.11
CA GLY A 216 -16.06 -11.51 2.53
C GLY A 216 -15.26 -12.67 3.13
N THR A 217 -15.46 -13.89 2.65
CA THR A 217 -14.67 -15.06 3.09
C THR A 217 -13.22 -14.95 2.59
N VAL A 218 -13.01 -14.55 1.34
CA VAL A 218 -11.66 -14.33 0.79
C VAL A 218 -10.93 -13.24 1.57
N LEU A 219 -11.59 -12.11 1.84
CA LEU A 219 -10.99 -11.01 2.60
C LEU A 219 -10.72 -11.39 4.07
N ALA A 220 -11.61 -12.17 4.70
CA ALA A 220 -11.38 -12.68 6.05
C ALA A 220 -10.20 -13.65 6.10
N ASN A 221 -10.09 -14.56 5.11
CA ASN A 221 -8.96 -15.48 5.00
C ASN A 221 -7.65 -14.75 4.70
N LEU A 222 -7.69 -13.69 3.87
CA LEU A 222 -6.54 -12.81 3.63
C LEU A 222 -6.08 -12.15 4.95
N SER A 223 -7.01 -11.58 5.71
CA SER A 223 -6.71 -10.97 7.00
C SER A 223 -6.13 -11.98 8.01
N ALA A 224 -6.69 -13.20 8.04
CA ALA A 224 -6.18 -14.27 8.90
C ALA A 224 -4.78 -14.74 8.48
N ALA A 225 -4.51 -14.84 7.17
CA ALA A 225 -3.19 -15.18 6.65
C ALA A 225 -2.15 -14.11 7.04
N LEU A 226 -2.50 -12.83 6.89
CA LEU A 226 -1.63 -11.71 7.31
C LEU A 226 -1.39 -11.71 8.82
N ALA A 227 -2.42 -11.91 9.63
CA ALA A 227 -2.29 -11.97 11.09
C ALA A 227 -1.42 -13.15 11.56
N SER A 228 -1.28 -14.21 10.75
CA SER A 228 -0.40 -15.34 11.06
C SER A 228 1.09 -15.03 10.80
N CYS A 229 1.41 -13.93 10.13
CA CYS A 229 2.77 -13.47 9.88
C CYS A 229 3.14 -12.44 10.96
N SER A 230 3.48 -12.94 12.15
CA SER A 230 3.78 -12.10 13.32
C SER A 230 5.13 -11.39 13.23
N SER A 231 6.05 -11.91 12.41
CA SER A 231 7.36 -11.32 12.14
C SER A 231 7.77 -11.57 10.69
N LEU A 232 8.66 -10.73 10.15
CA LEU A 232 9.15 -10.88 8.79
C LEU A 232 10.46 -11.69 8.80
N THR A 233 10.34 -12.98 8.55
CA THR A 233 11.45 -13.90 8.28
C THR A 233 11.22 -14.61 6.95
N ALA A 234 12.26 -15.24 6.38
CA ALA A 234 12.12 -16.04 5.16
C ALA A 234 11.03 -17.11 5.32
N ASP A 235 11.01 -17.79 6.47
CA ASP A 235 10.07 -18.89 6.74
C ASP A 235 8.62 -18.38 6.87
N THR A 236 8.40 -17.30 7.64
CA THR A 236 7.04 -16.75 7.82
C THR A 236 6.49 -16.18 6.53
N MET A 237 7.32 -15.48 5.74
CA MET A 237 6.92 -14.95 4.43
C MET A 237 6.69 -16.06 3.40
N THR A 238 7.48 -17.13 3.38
CA THR A 238 7.26 -18.27 2.48
C THR A 238 5.95 -19.00 2.83
N ASN A 239 5.69 -19.21 4.11
CA ASN A 239 4.42 -19.77 4.57
C ASN A 239 3.22 -18.88 4.22
N LEU A 240 3.39 -17.56 4.34
CA LEU A 240 2.36 -16.60 3.93
C LEU A 240 2.12 -16.66 2.42
N LEU A 241 3.18 -16.69 1.61
CA LEU A 241 3.07 -16.79 0.15
C LEU A 241 2.30 -18.04 -0.27
N THR A 242 2.61 -19.20 0.32
CA THR A 242 1.88 -20.45 0.06
C THR A 242 0.38 -20.33 0.37
N LYS A 243 0.02 -19.68 1.50
CA LYS A 243 -1.39 -19.42 1.83
C LYS A 243 -2.05 -18.47 0.82
N LEU A 244 -1.33 -17.44 0.37
CA LEU A 244 -1.82 -16.49 -0.61
C LEU A 244 -2.02 -17.13 -1.98
N GLU A 245 -1.15 -18.04 -2.40
CA GLU A 245 -1.30 -18.82 -3.64
C GLU A 245 -2.58 -19.66 -3.62
N GLN A 246 -2.84 -20.37 -2.53
CA GLN A 246 -4.10 -21.12 -2.35
C GLN A 246 -5.32 -20.19 -2.34
N LEU A 247 -5.19 -19.03 -1.68
CA LEU A 247 -6.26 -18.04 -1.63
C LEU A 247 -6.51 -17.40 -3.00
N SER A 248 -5.49 -17.24 -3.85
CA SER A 248 -5.62 -16.75 -5.22
C SER A 248 -6.51 -17.67 -6.05
N ILE A 249 -6.30 -19.00 -5.99
CA ILE A 249 -7.15 -19.98 -6.66
C ILE A 249 -8.62 -19.85 -6.19
N THR A 250 -8.81 -19.68 -4.89
CA THR A 250 -10.14 -19.46 -4.31
C THR A 250 -10.76 -18.14 -4.79
N ALA A 251 -9.98 -17.08 -4.87
CA ALA A 251 -10.43 -15.77 -5.33
C ALA A 251 -10.81 -15.77 -6.82
N GLU A 252 -10.12 -16.55 -7.64
CA GLU A 252 -10.46 -16.73 -9.05
C GLU A 252 -11.76 -17.52 -9.27
N SER A 253 -12.17 -18.35 -8.31
CA SER A 253 -13.44 -19.08 -8.34
C SER A 253 -14.65 -18.26 -7.88
N LEU A 254 -14.47 -16.99 -7.49
CA LEU A 254 -15.57 -16.12 -7.11
C LEU A 254 -16.49 -15.84 -8.30
N HIS A 255 -17.79 -15.89 -8.05
CA HIS A 255 -18.81 -15.65 -9.05
C HIS A 255 -19.88 -14.66 -8.54
N LEU A 256 -20.67 -14.13 -9.47
CA LEU A 256 -21.72 -13.17 -9.20
C LEU A 256 -23.01 -13.86 -8.77
N ASP A 257 -23.59 -13.46 -7.63
CA ASP A 257 -24.91 -13.91 -7.17
C ASP A 257 -26.04 -13.34 -8.02
N GLN A 258 -25.80 -12.15 -8.61
CA GLN A 258 -26.78 -11.41 -9.41
C GLN A 258 -26.27 -11.24 -10.84
N ARG A 259 -27.14 -11.54 -11.80
CA ARG A 259 -26.84 -11.43 -13.23
C ARG A 259 -27.05 -10.02 -13.82
N SER A 260 -27.51 -9.04 -13.02
CA SER A 260 -27.65 -7.67 -13.49
C SER A 260 -26.27 -7.01 -13.58
N LEU A 261 -25.95 -6.40 -14.70
CA LEU A 261 -24.75 -5.57 -14.88
C LEU A 261 -24.97 -4.11 -14.43
N ILE A 262 -26.22 -3.72 -14.20
CA ILE A 262 -26.56 -2.33 -13.81
C ILE A 262 -26.31 -2.17 -12.32
N ALA A 263 -25.39 -1.27 -11.98
CA ALA A 263 -25.00 -0.94 -10.60
C ALA A 263 -24.62 -2.17 -9.74
N ASN A 264 -24.03 -3.19 -10.35
CA ASN A 264 -23.60 -4.39 -9.64
C ASN A 264 -22.31 -4.15 -8.87
N THR A 265 -22.43 -3.77 -7.61
CA THR A 265 -21.29 -3.56 -6.72
C THR A 265 -20.54 -4.86 -6.39
N ASN A 266 -21.20 -6.04 -6.49
CA ASN A 266 -20.56 -7.32 -6.20
C ASN A 266 -19.45 -7.62 -7.21
N LEU A 267 -19.59 -7.22 -8.48
CA LEU A 267 -18.53 -7.33 -9.48
C LEU A 267 -17.28 -6.55 -9.04
N LEU A 268 -17.46 -5.33 -8.54
CA LEU A 268 -16.34 -4.50 -8.04
C LEU A 268 -15.67 -5.13 -6.82
N GLU A 269 -16.45 -5.74 -5.92
CA GLU A 269 -15.90 -6.41 -4.74
C GLU A 269 -15.14 -7.69 -5.10
N ILE A 270 -15.59 -8.45 -6.10
CA ILE A 270 -14.83 -9.60 -6.61
C ILE A 270 -13.49 -9.15 -7.17
N LEU A 271 -13.49 -8.16 -8.07
CA LEU A 271 -12.27 -7.64 -8.67
C LEU A 271 -11.30 -7.06 -7.61
N ARG A 272 -11.83 -6.40 -6.57
CA ARG A 272 -11.04 -5.90 -5.44
C ARG A 272 -10.42 -7.02 -4.60
N ALA A 273 -11.20 -8.08 -4.31
CA ALA A 273 -10.70 -9.21 -3.55
C ALA A 273 -9.56 -9.93 -4.29
N GLN A 274 -9.75 -10.18 -5.58
CA GLN A 274 -8.72 -10.76 -6.45
C GLN A 274 -7.47 -9.88 -6.51
N ALA A 275 -7.65 -8.56 -6.70
CA ALA A 275 -6.54 -7.59 -6.72
C ALA A 275 -5.79 -7.56 -5.39
N ALA A 276 -6.50 -7.58 -4.25
CA ALA A 276 -5.88 -7.57 -2.93
C ALA A 276 -4.95 -8.76 -2.71
N VAL A 277 -5.39 -9.97 -3.11
CA VAL A 277 -4.56 -11.18 -3.00
C VAL A 277 -3.32 -11.05 -3.87
N ARG A 278 -3.45 -10.66 -5.15
CA ARG A 278 -2.31 -10.51 -6.08
C ARG A 278 -1.32 -9.43 -5.61
N MET A 279 -1.80 -8.29 -5.16
CA MET A 279 -0.92 -7.22 -4.64
C MET A 279 -0.18 -7.65 -3.37
N MET A 280 -0.82 -8.43 -2.50
CA MET A 280 -0.17 -8.97 -1.32
C MET A 280 0.89 -10.01 -1.68
N MET A 281 0.62 -10.89 -2.66
CA MET A 281 1.63 -11.83 -3.18
C MET A 281 2.86 -11.07 -3.71
N ALA A 282 2.66 -10.01 -4.50
CA ALA A 282 3.75 -9.18 -4.99
C ALA A 282 4.56 -8.53 -3.85
N SER A 283 3.89 -8.07 -2.79
CA SER A 283 4.56 -7.51 -1.61
C SER A 283 5.41 -8.55 -0.88
N VAL A 284 4.91 -9.77 -0.70
CA VAL A 284 5.64 -10.86 -0.05
C VAL A 284 6.81 -11.33 -0.90
N GLN A 285 6.63 -11.45 -2.21
CA GLN A 285 7.70 -11.81 -3.16
C GLN A 285 8.83 -10.78 -3.15
N SER A 286 8.47 -9.48 -3.16
CA SER A 286 9.42 -8.39 -3.03
C SER A 286 10.18 -8.45 -1.69
N GLY A 287 9.45 -8.72 -0.59
CA GLY A 287 10.05 -8.88 0.74
C GLY A 287 10.99 -10.06 0.87
N LEU A 288 10.67 -11.20 0.26
CA LEU A 288 11.55 -12.38 0.22
C LEU A 288 12.85 -12.08 -0.53
N ALA A 289 12.80 -11.29 -1.60
CA ALA A 289 13.94 -10.92 -2.39
C ALA A 289 14.89 -9.94 -1.67
N ARG A 290 14.43 -9.18 -0.66
CA ARG A 290 15.24 -8.25 0.12
C ARG A 290 15.75 -8.89 1.41
N GLN A 291 17.04 -9.16 1.49
CA GLN A 291 17.69 -9.79 2.65
C GLN A 291 18.42 -8.73 3.51
N GLU A 292 17.69 -7.73 3.95
CA GLU A 292 18.15 -6.66 4.85
C GLU A 292 16.95 -6.06 5.60
N SER A 293 17.24 -5.23 6.60
CA SER A 293 16.28 -4.29 7.19
C SER A 293 16.58 -2.87 6.74
N ARG A 294 15.56 -2.16 6.22
CA ARG A 294 15.72 -0.78 5.73
C ARG A 294 14.43 0.01 5.88
N GLY A 295 14.50 1.14 6.58
CA GLY A 295 13.36 2.04 6.75
C GLY A 295 12.13 1.35 7.33
N VAL A 296 11.00 1.37 6.63
CA VAL A 296 9.75 0.74 7.09
C VAL A 296 9.73 -0.79 6.95
N PHE A 297 10.67 -1.38 6.23
CA PHE A 297 10.78 -2.82 6.07
C PHE A 297 11.81 -3.38 7.04
N GLN A 298 11.35 -4.22 7.96
CA GLN A 298 12.18 -4.78 9.03
C GLN A 298 12.07 -6.30 9.05
N ARG A 299 13.21 -6.96 8.94
CA ARG A 299 13.34 -8.43 8.97
C ARG A 299 14.04 -8.88 10.24
N GLU A 300 13.49 -9.86 10.93
CA GLU A 300 14.14 -10.43 12.11
C GLU A 300 15.35 -11.30 11.77
N ASP A 301 15.32 -11.98 10.62
CA ASP A 301 16.41 -12.83 10.14
C ASP A 301 17.56 -12.04 9.46
N PHE A 302 17.31 -10.78 9.06
CA PHE A 302 18.30 -9.85 8.51
C PHE A 302 18.11 -8.45 9.12
N PRO A 303 18.46 -8.25 10.40
CA PRO A 303 18.15 -7.00 11.12
C PRO A 303 18.97 -5.79 10.65
N GLU A 304 20.11 -6.03 10.00
CA GLU A 304 21.02 -4.95 9.58
C GLU A 304 20.71 -4.46 8.16
N THR A 305 21.02 -3.18 7.92
CA THR A 305 21.00 -2.61 6.58
C THR A 305 22.23 -3.02 5.79
N ASN A 306 22.05 -3.49 4.56
CA ASN A 306 23.14 -3.93 3.70
C ASN A 306 23.25 -3.05 2.44
N GLN A 307 24.45 -2.53 2.15
CA GLN A 307 24.68 -1.66 0.99
C GLN A 307 24.52 -2.38 -0.36
N ASP A 308 24.69 -3.69 -0.39
CA ASP A 308 24.48 -4.49 -1.60
C ASP A 308 23.01 -4.50 -2.03
N TYR A 309 22.10 -4.22 -1.08
CA TYR A 309 20.67 -4.06 -1.33
C TYR A 309 20.22 -2.61 -1.60
N LEU A 310 21.16 -1.68 -1.84
CA LEU A 310 20.83 -0.33 -2.27
C LEU A 310 20.38 -0.33 -3.75
N HIS A 311 19.26 -0.98 -3.98
CA HIS A 311 18.60 -1.08 -5.28
C HIS A 311 17.09 -1.24 -5.09
N HIS A 312 16.34 -0.98 -6.15
CA HIS A 312 14.91 -1.28 -6.20
C HIS A 312 14.70 -2.76 -6.46
N ILE A 313 13.66 -3.33 -5.86
CA ILE A 313 13.15 -4.66 -6.21
C ILE A 313 11.95 -4.51 -7.13
N THR A 314 11.93 -5.28 -8.20
CA THR A 314 10.82 -5.34 -9.15
C THR A 314 10.17 -6.71 -9.11
N VAL A 315 8.85 -6.76 -9.26
CA VAL A 315 8.07 -8.00 -9.32
C VAL A 315 7.29 -8.01 -10.63
N ALA A 316 7.46 -9.06 -11.43
CA ALA A 316 6.70 -9.29 -12.66
C ALA A 316 5.42 -10.08 -12.37
N GLN A 317 4.51 -10.12 -13.35
CA GLN A 317 3.21 -10.79 -13.23
C GLN A 317 3.34 -12.31 -12.93
N ASP A 318 4.39 -12.95 -13.41
CA ASP A 318 4.68 -14.36 -13.17
C ASP A 318 5.33 -14.62 -11.79
N GLY A 319 5.47 -13.59 -10.96
CA GLY A 319 6.10 -13.68 -9.65
C GLY A 319 7.62 -13.59 -9.66
N THR A 320 8.24 -13.47 -10.84
CA THR A 320 9.70 -13.31 -10.90
C THR A 320 10.10 -11.94 -10.34
N THR A 321 11.17 -11.94 -9.55
CA THR A 321 11.75 -10.74 -8.98
C THR A 321 13.02 -10.34 -9.73
N GLY A 322 13.24 -9.04 -9.86
CA GLY A 322 14.43 -8.47 -10.46
C GLY A 322 14.95 -7.30 -9.61
N THR A 323 16.13 -6.83 -9.95
CA THR A 323 16.76 -5.68 -9.29
C THR A 323 17.00 -4.55 -10.26
N LEU A 324 16.84 -3.31 -9.78
CA LEU A 324 17.13 -2.11 -10.56
C LEU A 324 18.02 -1.18 -9.72
N ALA A 325 19.26 -0.97 -10.21
CA ALA A 325 20.23 -0.16 -9.49
C ALA A 325 19.82 1.30 -9.36
N VAL A 326 20.03 1.87 -8.18
CA VAL A 326 19.95 3.31 -7.95
C VAL A 326 21.24 3.95 -8.46
N LYS A 327 21.15 4.94 -9.37
CA LYS A 327 22.32 5.61 -9.94
C LYS A 327 22.54 6.98 -9.33
N LYS A 328 23.80 7.38 -9.21
CA LYS A 328 24.19 8.76 -8.90
C LYS A 328 24.29 9.56 -10.19
N GLY A 329 23.73 10.77 -10.19
CA GLY A 329 23.89 11.73 -11.27
C GLY A 329 25.28 12.39 -11.28
N ALA A 330 25.57 13.18 -12.30
CA ALA A 330 26.86 13.84 -12.49
C ALA A 330 27.30 14.75 -11.32
N GLY A 331 26.36 15.27 -10.55
CA GLY A 331 26.63 16.07 -9.34
C GLY A 331 26.80 15.25 -8.05
N GLY A 332 26.89 13.92 -8.13
CA GLY A 332 26.96 13.05 -6.95
C GLY A 332 25.65 12.85 -6.22
N HIS A 333 24.58 13.49 -6.65
CA HIS A 333 23.24 13.31 -6.13
C HIS A 333 22.61 12.04 -6.68
N TRP A 334 21.78 11.38 -5.87
CA TRP A 334 21.02 10.23 -6.31
C TRP A 334 19.99 10.64 -7.37
N VAL A 335 20.03 10.00 -8.52
CA VAL A 335 19.04 10.16 -9.58
C VAL A 335 18.36 8.83 -9.76
N LEU A 336 17.04 8.86 -9.77
CA LEU A 336 16.28 7.67 -10.13
C LEU A 336 16.47 7.40 -11.62
N PRO A 337 16.96 6.26 -12.01
CA PRO A 337 17.04 5.91 -13.41
C PRO A 337 15.69 5.42 -13.93
N PRO A 338 15.53 5.44 -15.25
CA PRO A 338 15.99 6.49 -16.14
C PRO A 338 14.96 7.56 -16.26
N GLN A 339 15.44 8.72 -16.49
CA GLN A 339 14.54 9.80 -16.86
C GLN A 339 14.17 9.70 -18.34
#